data_228f52a87996c0a2a05e1e1136ec3a16
#
_entry.id   228f52a87996c0a2a05e1e1136ec3a16
#
_cell.length_a   1.000
_cell.length_b   1.000
_cell.length_c   1.000
_cell.angle_alpha   90.00
_cell.angle_beta   90.00
_cell.angle_gamma   90.00
#
_symmetry.space_group_name_H-M   'P 1'
#
loop_
_entity.id
_entity.type
_entity.pdbx_description
1 polymer ?
#
loop_
_entity_poly.entity_id
_entity_poly.type
_entity_poly.pdbx_seq_one_letter_code
_entity_poly.pdbx_strand_id
1 'polypeptide(L)'
;MLLEIKNVVKQFGGLTAVSNMSFSVEKGESFGVIGPNGAGKTTIFNLITGVYQVTEGDVVLNGTSIEGKKPYEIINLGVARTFQNMRLFTGVTVLENILVGHHDRLKSSFLASVLHTASQKKEEAEAREDAMELLKFVGLEDDADRLATELPYGKQRKLEIARAMATKPQLILLDEPAAGMNDSETAALTELIRGIREKYGITIVLIEHDMQLVMSLCDRVMVVNFGKKLAEGVPEEVQNNPQVIEAYLGKEED
;
A
#
# COMPACT_ATOMS: atom_id res chain seq x y z
N MET A 1 -6.72 -10.21 -14.01
CA MET A 1 -7.09 -9.43 -12.80
C MET A 1 -6.28 -9.93 -11.62
N LEU A 2 -5.73 -9.03 -10.81
CA LEU A 2 -5.05 -9.38 -9.55
C LEU A 2 -5.98 -9.22 -8.35
N LEU A 3 -6.69 -8.08 -8.27
CA LEU A 3 -7.62 -7.77 -7.19
C LEU A 3 -9.01 -7.53 -7.78
N GLU A 4 -10.04 -8.11 -7.16
CA GLU A 4 -11.44 -7.86 -7.50
C GLU A 4 -12.25 -7.61 -6.23
N ILE A 5 -12.98 -6.52 -6.22
CA ILE A 5 -13.96 -6.16 -5.19
C ILE A 5 -15.35 -6.38 -5.81
N LYS A 6 -16.16 -7.29 -5.22
CA LYS A 6 -17.43 -7.74 -5.81
C LYS A 6 -18.60 -7.39 -4.89
N ASN A 7 -19.37 -6.36 -5.25
CA ASN A 7 -20.58 -5.92 -4.53
C ASN A 7 -20.39 -5.78 -3.02
N VAL A 8 -19.22 -5.27 -2.62
CA VAL A 8 -18.83 -5.21 -1.21
C VAL A 8 -19.64 -4.16 -0.48
N VAL A 9 -20.19 -4.57 0.66
CA VAL A 9 -20.84 -3.72 1.66
C VAL A 9 -20.09 -3.83 2.98
N LYS A 10 -19.86 -2.69 3.63
CA LYS A 10 -19.35 -2.63 5.00
C LYS A 10 -20.20 -1.72 5.85
N GLN A 11 -20.77 -2.34 6.91
CA GLN A 11 -21.57 -1.63 7.91
C GLN A 11 -20.89 -1.66 9.28
N PHE A 12 -21.03 -0.57 10.01
CA PHE A 12 -20.62 -0.42 11.41
C PHE A 12 -21.84 0.03 12.21
N GLY A 13 -22.51 -0.91 12.87
CA GLY A 13 -23.81 -0.62 13.49
C GLY A 13 -24.82 -0.11 12.47
N GLY A 14 -25.34 1.10 12.66
CA GLY A 14 -26.28 1.74 11.72
C GLY A 14 -25.65 2.49 10.55
N LEU A 15 -24.31 2.60 10.50
CA LEU A 15 -23.59 3.36 9.45
C LEU A 15 -23.09 2.41 8.36
N THR A 16 -23.49 2.66 7.11
CA THR A 16 -22.93 1.98 5.94
C THR A 16 -21.74 2.80 5.41
N ALA A 17 -20.52 2.32 5.69
CA ALA A 17 -19.28 2.99 5.29
C ALA A 17 -18.86 2.68 3.85
N VAL A 18 -19.21 1.50 3.32
CA VAL A 18 -19.03 1.09 1.92
C VAL A 18 -20.30 0.42 1.47
N SER A 19 -20.83 0.83 0.30
CA SER A 19 -22.14 0.40 -0.21
C SER A 19 -22.02 -0.09 -1.65
N ASN A 20 -22.23 -1.39 -1.85
CA ASN A 20 -22.24 -2.06 -3.16
C ASN A 20 -21.03 -1.68 -4.05
N MET A 21 -19.83 -1.71 -3.45
CA MET A 21 -18.59 -1.35 -4.13
C MET A 21 -18.13 -2.49 -5.03
N SER A 22 -17.86 -2.17 -6.30
CA SER A 22 -17.29 -3.12 -7.27
C SER A 22 -16.25 -2.43 -8.15
N PHE A 23 -15.05 -2.99 -8.17
CA PHE A 23 -13.95 -2.61 -9.07
C PHE A 23 -12.92 -3.73 -9.17
N SER A 24 -12.02 -3.61 -10.10
CA SER A 24 -10.93 -4.57 -10.28
C SER A 24 -9.62 -3.86 -10.60
N VAL A 25 -8.51 -4.51 -10.28
CA VAL A 25 -7.15 -4.03 -10.56
C VAL A 25 -6.40 -5.12 -11.31
N GLU A 26 -5.79 -4.75 -12.43
CA GLU A 26 -4.98 -5.66 -13.23
C GLU A 26 -3.59 -5.86 -12.62
N LYS A 27 -2.93 -6.96 -12.98
CA LYS A 27 -1.56 -7.20 -12.56
C LYS A 27 -0.61 -6.18 -13.20
N GLY A 28 0.21 -5.52 -12.37
CA GLY A 28 1.15 -4.49 -12.82
C GLY A 28 0.51 -3.12 -13.08
N GLU A 29 -0.78 -2.95 -12.74
CA GLU A 29 -1.49 -1.68 -12.83
C GLU A 29 -1.15 -0.77 -11.65
N SER A 30 -1.12 0.56 -11.88
CA SER A 30 -1.20 1.58 -10.83
C SER A 30 -2.62 2.14 -10.79
N PHE A 31 -3.34 1.85 -9.71
CA PHE A 31 -4.75 2.19 -9.54
C PHE A 31 -4.93 3.19 -8.41
N GLY A 32 -5.54 4.34 -8.69
CA GLY A 32 -5.84 5.39 -7.72
C GLY A 32 -7.24 5.23 -7.10
N VAL A 33 -7.35 5.42 -5.80
CA VAL A 33 -8.62 5.53 -5.07
C VAL A 33 -8.68 6.91 -4.44
N ILE A 34 -9.46 7.81 -5.02
CA ILE A 34 -9.57 9.20 -4.58
C ILE A 34 -10.98 9.51 -4.07
N GLY A 35 -11.17 10.68 -3.48
CA GLY A 35 -12.48 11.13 -2.97
C GLY A 35 -12.34 11.98 -1.70
N PRO A 36 -13.41 12.65 -1.28
CA PRO A 36 -13.42 13.47 -0.08
C PRO A 36 -13.04 12.72 1.20
N ASN A 37 -12.70 13.46 2.25
CA ASN A 37 -12.48 12.90 3.57
C ASN A 37 -13.76 12.23 4.08
N GLY A 38 -13.61 11.03 4.68
CA GLY A 38 -14.77 10.26 5.13
C GLY A 38 -15.51 9.49 4.03
N ALA A 39 -15.09 9.56 2.76
CA ALA A 39 -15.75 8.86 1.66
C ALA A 39 -15.70 7.33 1.73
N GLY A 40 -14.87 6.73 2.60
CA GLY A 40 -14.76 5.27 2.76
C GLY A 40 -13.47 4.67 2.20
N LYS A 41 -12.53 5.47 1.70
CA LYS A 41 -11.27 4.99 1.08
C LYS A 41 -10.46 4.08 2.01
N THR A 42 -10.15 4.52 3.22
CA THR A 42 -9.41 3.73 4.22
C THR A 42 -10.18 2.48 4.64
N THR A 43 -11.53 2.53 4.63
CA THR A 43 -12.35 1.34 4.88
C THR A 43 -12.14 0.29 3.80
N ILE A 44 -12.06 0.68 2.52
CA ILE A 44 -11.74 -0.23 1.41
C ILE A 44 -10.38 -0.88 1.63
N PHE A 45 -9.34 -0.13 1.99
CA PHE A 45 -8.01 -0.69 2.30
C PHE A 45 -8.05 -1.67 3.48
N ASN A 46 -8.81 -1.34 4.52
CA ASN A 46 -8.98 -2.23 5.67
C ASN A 46 -9.71 -3.54 5.32
N LEU A 47 -10.61 -3.51 4.33
CA LEU A 47 -11.25 -4.72 3.81
C LEU A 47 -10.27 -5.57 2.99
N ILE A 48 -9.48 -4.96 2.10
CA ILE A 48 -8.47 -5.66 1.30
C ILE A 48 -7.39 -6.31 2.17
N THR A 49 -7.06 -5.69 3.31
CA THR A 49 -6.03 -6.19 4.23
C THR A 49 -6.56 -7.08 5.36
N GLY A 50 -7.87 -7.38 5.38
CA GLY A 50 -8.48 -8.24 6.39
C GLY A 50 -8.57 -7.64 7.80
N VAL A 51 -8.26 -6.34 7.96
CA VAL A 51 -8.47 -5.59 9.22
C VAL A 51 -9.96 -5.51 9.52
N TYR A 52 -10.79 -5.34 8.48
CA TYR A 52 -12.23 -5.46 8.56
C TYR A 52 -12.71 -6.61 7.69
N GLN A 53 -13.74 -7.32 8.16
CA GLN A 53 -14.46 -8.29 7.34
C GLN A 53 -15.57 -7.57 6.58
N VAL A 54 -15.90 -8.04 5.38
CA VAL A 54 -17.05 -7.57 4.61
C VAL A 54 -18.35 -7.89 5.34
N THR A 55 -19.39 -7.07 5.17
CA THR A 55 -20.74 -7.38 5.62
C THR A 55 -21.46 -8.20 4.55
N GLU A 56 -21.26 -7.82 3.28
CA GLU A 56 -21.77 -8.52 2.10
C GLU A 56 -20.77 -8.37 0.95
N GLY A 57 -20.86 -9.26 -0.04
CA GLY A 57 -19.97 -9.27 -1.19
C GLY A 57 -18.68 -10.04 -0.93
N ASP A 58 -17.67 -9.87 -1.77
CA ASP A 58 -16.42 -10.62 -1.69
C ASP A 58 -15.23 -9.77 -2.15
N VAL A 59 -14.07 -10.04 -1.55
CA VAL A 59 -12.76 -9.54 -1.98
C VAL A 59 -11.94 -10.72 -2.48
N VAL A 60 -11.55 -10.67 -3.75
CA VAL A 60 -10.85 -11.76 -4.42
C VAL A 60 -9.44 -11.30 -4.80
N LEU A 61 -8.44 -12.02 -4.38
CA LEU A 61 -7.04 -11.80 -4.72
C LEU A 61 -6.53 -12.97 -5.55
N ASN A 62 -6.05 -12.68 -6.78
CA ASN A 62 -5.54 -13.67 -7.70
C ASN A 62 -6.48 -14.90 -7.87
N GLY A 63 -7.78 -14.62 -8.03
CA GLY A 63 -8.82 -15.64 -8.20
C GLY A 63 -9.26 -16.35 -6.91
N THR A 64 -8.69 -16.01 -5.74
CA THR A 64 -9.01 -16.64 -4.45
C THR A 64 -9.67 -15.61 -3.52
N SER A 65 -10.86 -15.96 -2.95
CA SER A 65 -11.48 -15.13 -1.92
C SER A 65 -10.59 -15.01 -0.69
N ILE A 66 -10.51 -13.80 -0.16
CA ILE A 66 -9.80 -13.51 1.09
C ILE A 66 -10.75 -13.31 2.28
N GLU A 67 -12.04 -13.58 2.10
CA GLU A 67 -13.02 -13.49 3.17
C GLU A 67 -12.63 -14.39 4.36
N GLY A 68 -12.78 -13.88 5.57
CA GLY A 68 -12.45 -14.59 6.81
C GLY A 68 -10.94 -14.70 7.10
N LYS A 69 -10.07 -14.34 6.16
CA LYS A 69 -8.62 -14.38 6.39
C LYS A 69 -8.18 -13.26 7.33
N LYS A 70 -7.17 -13.58 8.14
CA LYS A 70 -6.51 -12.61 9.02
C LYS A 70 -5.45 -11.81 8.26
N PRO A 71 -5.06 -10.61 8.73
CA PRO A 71 -4.07 -9.77 8.04
C PRO A 71 -2.76 -10.49 7.71
N TYR A 72 -2.21 -11.31 8.60
CA TYR A 72 -0.98 -12.05 8.35
C TYR A 72 -1.12 -13.09 7.24
N GLU A 73 -2.31 -13.71 7.08
CA GLU A 73 -2.59 -14.65 5.99
C GLU A 73 -2.64 -13.92 4.64
N ILE A 74 -3.16 -12.68 4.63
CA ILE A 74 -3.23 -11.84 3.43
C ILE A 74 -1.85 -11.32 3.05
N ILE A 75 -0.98 -10.98 4.01
CA ILE A 75 0.42 -10.67 3.75
C ILE A 75 1.11 -11.85 3.06
N ASN A 76 0.88 -13.09 3.53
CA ASN A 76 1.43 -14.30 2.92
C ASN A 76 0.90 -14.58 1.51
N LEU A 77 -0.27 -14.03 1.15
CA LEU A 77 -0.76 -14.02 -0.22
C LEU A 77 -0.11 -12.93 -1.09
N GLY A 78 0.81 -12.16 -0.55
CA GLY A 78 1.57 -11.15 -1.29
C GLY A 78 0.92 -9.78 -1.34
N VAL A 79 0.16 -9.39 -0.33
CA VAL A 79 -0.36 -8.02 -0.15
C VAL A 79 0.45 -7.32 0.94
N ALA A 80 1.05 -6.18 0.60
CA ALA A 80 1.68 -5.29 1.58
C ALA A 80 0.91 -3.96 1.65
N ARG A 81 1.01 -3.26 2.79
CA ARG A 81 0.42 -1.94 2.98
C ARG A 81 1.35 -1.03 3.76
N THR A 82 1.46 0.23 3.33
CA THR A 82 1.91 1.33 4.17
C THR A 82 0.72 1.95 4.90
N PHE A 83 0.97 2.67 5.98
CA PHE A 83 -0.09 3.30 6.76
C PHE A 83 0.03 4.83 6.68
N GLN A 84 -1.10 5.54 6.77
CA GLN A 84 -1.14 7.00 6.82
C GLN A 84 -0.23 7.54 7.95
N ASN A 85 -0.33 6.97 9.14
CA ASN A 85 0.62 7.23 10.22
C ASN A 85 1.77 6.25 10.12
N MET A 86 2.95 6.76 9.85
CA MET A 86 4.18 5.98 9.70
C MET A 86 4.41 5.04 10.89
N ARG A 87 4.65 3.76 10.60
CA ARG A 87 4.84 2.72 11.61
C ARG A 87 6.21 2.06 11.46
N LEU A 88 7.27 2.83 11.73
CA LEU A 88 8.62 2.28 11.80
C LEU A 88 8.90 1.72 13.20
N PHE A 89 9.76 0.72 13.26
CA PHE A 89 10.31 0.26 14.52
C PHE A 89 11.36 1.25 15.00
N THR A 90 11.09 1.91 16.14
CA THR A 90 11.84 3.08 16.60
C THR A 90 13.18 2.75 17.28
N GLY A 91 13.31 1.55 17.84
CA GLY A 91 14.50 1.13 18.58
C GLY A 91 15.52 0.35 17.77
N VAL A 92 15.38 0.29 16.45
CA VAL A 92 16.23 -0.49 15.56
C VAL A 92 16.72 0.36 14.39
N THR A 93 17.77 -0.12 13.71
CA THR A 93 18.38 0.56 12.58
C THR A 93 17.49 0.54 11.33
N VAL A 94 17.89 1.31 10.34
CA VAL A 94 17.27 1.34 9.00
C VAL A 94 17.30 -0.04 8.35
N LEU A 95 18.45 -0.71 8.40
CA LEU A 95 18.61 -2.06 7.88
C LEU A 95 17.73 -3.07 8.63
N GLU A 96 17.71 -3.02 9.95
CA GLU A 96 16.90 -3.92 10.77
C GLU A 96 15.40 -3.74 10.53
N ASN A 97 14.92 -2.51 10.25
CA ASN A 97 13.54 -2.27 9.84
C ASN A 97 13.16 -3.06 8.58
N ILE A 98 14.06 -3.16 7.59
CA ILE A 98 13.80 -3.95 6.39
C ILE A 98 13.86 -5.44 6.70
N LEU A 99 14.83 -5.88 7.51
CA LEU A 99 14.98 -7.29 7.89
C LEU A 99 13.74 -7.83 8.62
N VAL A 100 13.03 -7.00 9.40
CA VAL A 100 11.73 -7.40 9.98
C VAL A 100 10.71 -7.77 8.90
N GLY A 101 10.72 -7.09 7.74
CA GLY A 101 9.86 -7.44 6.60
C GLY A 101 10.21 -8.80 5.95
N HIS A 102 11.44 -9.28 6.12
CA HIS A 102 11.85 -10.61 5.66
C HIS A 102 11.48 -11.75 6.61
N HIS A 103 11.11 -11.46 7.86
CA HIS A 103 10.98 -12.47 8.93
C HIS A 103 9.98 -13.57 8.59
N ASP A 104 8.86 -13.26 7.97
CA ASP A 104 7.84 -14.24 7.58
C ASP A 104 8.30 -15.22 6.48
N ARG A 105 9.46 -14.97 5.86
CA ARG A 105 10.05 -15.81 4.82
C ARG A 105 11.18 -16.71 5.31
N LEU A 106 11.71 -16.45 6.50
CA LEU A 106 12.72 -17.30 7.11
C LEU A 106 12.09 -18.64 7.46
N LYS A 107 12.48 -19.69 6.74
CA LYS A 107 11.98 -21.07 6.93
C LYS A 107 12.60 -21.75 8.13
N SER A 108 13.58 -21.12 8.79
CA SER A 108 14.28 -21.71 9.91
C SER A 108 13.35 -21.92 11.09
N SER A 109 13.25 -23.19 11.51
CA SER A 109 12.54 -23.60 12.73
C SER A 109 13.15 -22.90 13.95
N PHE A 110 12.34 -22.63 14.99
CA PHE A 110 12.79 -22.11 16.28
C PHE A 110 14.03 -22.88 16.82
N LEU A 111 14.09 -24.20 16.64
CA LEU A 111 15.23 -25.01 17.02
C LEU A 111 16.49 -24.71 16.19
N ALA A 112 16.36 -24.39 14.89
CA ALA A 112 17.48 -24.02 14.02
C ALA A 112 18.04 -22.64 14.42
N SER A 113 17.17 -21.71 14.83
CA SER A 113 17.57 -20.38 15.31
C SER A 113 18.37 -20.42 16.61
N VAL A 114 18.06 -21.36 17.50
CA VAL A 114 18.82 -21.59 18.75
C VAL A 114 20.17 -22.25 18.49
N LEU A 115 20.28 -23.09 17.47
CA LEU A 115 21.50 -23.88 17.16
C LEU A 115 22.48 -23.18 16.20
N HIS A 116 22.17 -21.97 15.72
CA HIS A 116 23.04 -21.22 14.78
C HIS A 116 23.58 -22.05 13.62
N THR A 117 22.73 -22.82 12.97
CA THR A 117 23.14 -23.77 11.91
C THR A 117 23.72 -23.02 10.70
N ALA A 118 24.56 -23.72 9.90
CA ALA A 118 25.13 -23.17 8.67
C ALA A 118 24.02 -22.70 7.68
N SER A 119 22.90 -23.40 7.64
CA SER A 119 21.72 -23.01 6.84
C SER A 119 21.15 -21.66 7.28
N GLN A 120 20.99 -21.44 8.60
CA GLN A 120 20.48 -20.19 9.13
C GLN A 120 21.42 -19.03 8.83
N LYS A 121 22.73 -19.20 9.01
CA LYS A 121 23.71 -18.15 8.67
C LYS A 121 23.65 -17.77 7.20
N LYS A 122 23.39 -18.73 6.33
CA LYS A 122 23.21 -18.47 4.89
C LYS A 122 21.91 -17.69 4.63
N GLU A 123 20.78 -18.10 5.23
CA GLU A 123 19.50 -17.38 5.11
C GLU A 123 19.59 -15.95 5.64
N GLU A 124 20.27 -15.72 6.76
CA GLU A 124 20.52 -14.39 7.32
C GLU A 124 21.41 -13.53 6.41
N ALA A 125 22.43 -14.10 5.80
CA ALA A 125 23.29 -13.40 4.85
C ALA A 125 22.52 -13.00 3.58
N GLU A 126 21.73 -13.91 3.02
CA GLU A 126 20.87 -13.65 1.86
C GLU A 126 19.80 -12.58 2.18
N ALA A 127 19.15 -12.64 3.36
CA ALA A 127 18.21 -11.63 3.79
C ALA A 127 18.87 -10.25 3.95
N ARG A 128 20.10 -10.21 4.46
CA ARG A 128 20.86 -8.96 4.61
C ARG A 128 21.26 -8.38 3.25
N GLU A 129 21.66 -9.23 2.30
CA GLU A 129 21.97 -8.81 0.93
C GLU A 129 20.74 -8.25 0.23
N ASP A 130 19.60 -8.98 0.25
CA ASP A 130 18.30 -8.51 -0.26
C ASP A 130 17.90 -7.16 0.38
N ALA A 131 18.08 -7.01 1.70
CA ALA A 131 17.76 -5.77 2.42
C ALA A 131 18.65 -4.61 1.99
N MET A 132 19.95 -4.83 1.78
CA MET A 132 20.88 -3.81 1.29
C MET A 132 20.57 -3.41 -0.16
N GLU A 133 20.15 -4.35 -1.01
CA GLU A 133 19.69 -4.03 -2.37
C GLU A 133 18.44 -3.13 -2.35
N LEU A 134 17.49 -3.41 -1.46
CA LEU A 134 16.32 -2.55 -1.26
C LEU A 134 16.71 -1.15 -0.75
N LEU A 135 17.63 -1.07 0.23
CA LEU A 135 18.15 0.21 0.72
C LEU A 135 18.79 1.02 -0.41
N LYS A 136 19.61 0.38 -1.23
CA LYS A 136 20.22 1.01 -2.41
C LYS A 136 19.17 1.49 -3.41
N PHE A 137 18.13 0.70 -3.63
CA PHE A 137 17.05 1.08 -4.54
C PHE A 137 16.29 2.31 -4.07
N VAL A 138 16.06 2.47 -2.76
CA VAL A 138 15.37 3.64 -2.20
C VAL A 138 16.32 4.80 -1.84
N GLY A 139 17.65 4.64 -2.03
CA GLY A 139 18.69 5.64 -1.75
C GLY A 139 18.92 5.85 -0.25
N LEU A 140 18.95 4.77 0.53
CA LEU A 140 19.18 4.77 1.98
C LEU A 140 20.34 3.87 2.41
N GLU A 141 21.18 3.41 1.48
CA GLU A 141 22.30 2.52 1.76
C GLU A 141 23.32 3.12 2.76
N ASP A 142 23.58 4.43 2.67
CA ASP A 142 24.50 5.13 3.56
C ASP A 142 23.92 5.35 4.98
N ASP A 143 22.61 5.19 5.14
CA ASP A 143 21.92 5.35 6.42
C ASP A 143 21.66 3.98 7.09
N ALA A 144 22.14 2.86 6.55
CA ALA A 144 21.78 1.48 6.97
C ALA A 144 21.92 1.23 8.47
N ASP A 145 22.99 1.74 9.10
CA ASP A 145 23.30 1.52 10.50
C ASP A 145 22.73 2.63 11.43
N ARG A 146 22.07 3.66 10.90
CA ARG A 146 21.42 4.70 11.69
C ARG A 146 20.11 4.22 12.26
N LEU A 147 19.66 4.79 13.39
CA LEU A 147 18.32 4.57 13.88
C LEU A 147 17.29 5.14 12.90
N ALA A 148 16.22 4.39 12.65
CA ALA A 148 15.16 4.82 11.73
C ALA A 148 14.54 6.17 12.11
N THR A 149 14.49 6.47 13.41
CA THR A 149 13.97 7.74 13.97
C THR A 149 14.85 8.96 13.72
N GLU A 150 16.12 8.76 13.38
CA GLU A 150 17.07 9.84 13.06
C GLU A 150 16.96 10.32 11.61
N LEU A 151 16.24 9.59 10.79
CA LEU A 151 16.03 9.96 9.40
C LEU A 151 15.08 11.16 9.27
N PRO A 152 15.30 12.08 8.31
CA PRO A 152 14.28 13.03 7.88
C PRO A 152 12.99 12.33 7.44
N TYR A 153 11.86 13.02 7.56
CA TYR A 153 10.53 12.45 7.28
C TYR A 153 10.42 11.76 5.92
N GLY A 154 10.86 12.41 4.84
CA GLY A 154 10.83 11.82 3.49
C GLY A 154 11.66 10.54 3.37
N LYS A 155 12.82 10.45 4.07
CA LYS A 155 13.62 9.22 4.14
C LYS A 155 12.93 8.12 4.95
N GLN A 156 12.24 8.48 6.04
CA GLN A 156 11.46 7.53 6.82
C GLN A 156 10.31 6.93 5.99
N ARG A 157 9.65 7.73 5.14
CA ARG A 157 8.60 7.25 4.24
C ARG A 157 9.15 6.28 3.18
N LYS A 158 10.32 6.57 2.62
CA LYS A 158 11.03 5.64 1.71
C LYS A 158 11.38 4.32 2.41
N LEU A 159 11.82 4.37 3.66
CA LEU A 159 12.11 3.18 4.47
C LEU A 159 10.84 2.34 4.73
N GLU A 160 9.70 2.96 5.01
CA GLU A 160 8.42 2.26 5.20
C GLU A 160 8.03 1.49 3.93
N ILE A 161 8.16 2.11 2.75
CA ILE A 161 7.92 1.46 1.46
C ILE A 161 8.92 0.32 1.23
N ALA A 162 10.21 0.53 1.48
CA ALA A 162 11.22 -0.50 1.33
C ALA A 162 10.96 -1.72 2.24
N ARG A 163 10.50 -1.48 3.47
CA ARG A 163 10.08 -2.55 4.38
C ARG A 163 8.87 -3.32 3.85
N ALA A 164 7.88 -2.62 3.26
CA ALA A 164 6.75 -3.28 2.61
C ALA A 164 7.22 -4.14 1.41
N MET A 165 8.18 -3.65 0.63
CA MET A 165 8.78 -4.41 -0.49
C MET A 165 9.56 -5.65 -0.03
N ALA A 166 10.15 -5.65 1.17
CA ALA A 166 10.89 -6.78 1.72
C ALA A 166 10.04 -8.05 1.86
N THR A 167 8.71 -7.91 1.98
CA THR A 167 7.78 -9.04 1.93
C THR A 167 7.65 -9.65 0.52
N LYS A 168 8.31 -9.06 -0.51
CA LYS A 168 8.21 -9.41 -1.94
C LYS A 168 6.74 -9.51 -2.41
N PRO A 169 5.95 -8.46 -2.24
CA PRO A 169 4.52 -8.48 -2.51
C PRO A 169 4.23 -8.49 -4.02
N GLN A 170 3.05 -8.96 -4.39
CA GLN A 170 2.48 -8.76 -5.73
C GLN A 170 1.57 -7.53 -5.81
N LEU A 171 1.08 -7.05 -4.66
CA LEU A 171 0.23 -5.88 -4.50
C LEU A 171 0.73 -5.03 -3.33
N ILE A 172 0.98 -3.75 -3.56
CA ILE A 172 1.24 -2.77 -2.50
C ILE A 172 0.09 -1.77 -2.43
N LEU A 173 -0.44 -1.59 -1.23
CA LEU A 173 -1.43 -0.57 -0.90
C LEU A 173 -0.70 0.61 -0.25
N LEU A 174 -0.74 1.79 -0.88
CA LEU A 174 -0.14 3.03 -0.40
C LEU A 174 -1.23 3.97 0.11
N ASP A 175 -1.21 4.28 1.41
CA ASP A 175 -2.22 5.10 2.07
C ASP A 175 -1.66 6.51 2.31
N GLU A 176 -2.02 7.47 1.45
CA GLU A 176 -1.55 8.86 1.44
C GLU A 176 -0.02 8.96 1.57
N PRO A 177 0.74 8.35 0.63
CA PRO A 177 2.20 8.24 0.77
C PRO A 177 2.92 9.59 0.73
N ALA A 178 2.36 10.62 0.10
CA ALA A 178 2.95 11.96 -0.01
C ALA A 178 2.51 12.91 1.11
N ALA A 179 1.65 12.48 2.04
CA ALA A 179 1.14 13.36 3.09
C ALA A 179 2.27 14.00 3.91
N GLY A 180 2.29 15.32 4.01
CA GLY A 180 3.29 16.09 4.76
C GLY A 180 4.64 16.28 4.06
N MET A 181 4.76 15.89 2.79
CA MET A 181 5.95 16.12 1.95
C MET A 181 5.85 17.46 1.20
N ASN A 182 7.00 18.05 0.90
CA ASN A 182 7.09 19.14 -0.04
C ASN A 182 7.15 18.63 -1.50
N ASP A 183 7.01 19.55 -2.48
CA ASP A 183 6.94 19.20 -3.91
C ASP A 183 8.14 18.37 -4.39
N SER A 184 9.35 18.69 -3.92
CA SER A 184 10.57 17.95 -4.29
C SER A 184 10.59 16.53 -3.71
N GLU A 185 10.14 16.36 -2.47
CA GLU A 185 10.01 15.06 -1.82
C GLU A 185 8.91 14.23 -2.49
N THR A 186 7.77 14.86 -2.84
CA THR A 186 6.68 14.22 -3.58
C THR A 186 7.13 13.73 -4.95
N ALA A 187 7.88 14.56 -5.69
CA ALA A 187 8.44 14.18 -6.99
C ALA A 187 9.40 12.98 -6.86
N ALA A 188 10.30 13.01 -5.87
CA ALA A 188 11.22 11.90 -5.62
C ALA A 188 10.49 10.62 -5.19
N LEU A 189 9.41 10.73 -4.43
CA LEU A 189 8.55 9.60 -4.05
C LEU A 189 7.81 9.04 -5.26
N THR A 190 7.30 9.91 -6.14
CA THR A 190 6.63 9.52 -7.39
C THR A 190 7.55 8.67 -8.27
N GLU A 191 8.79 9.11 -8.46
CA GLU A 191 9.79 8.34 -9.22
C GLU A 191 10.13 7.00 -8.55
N LEU A 192 10.22 6.97 -7.22
CA LEU A 192 10.43 5.73 -6.48
C LEU A 192 9.27 4.74 -6.71
N ILE A 193 8.01 5.18 -6.60
CA ILE A 193 6.83 4.34 -6.79
C ILE A 193 6.77 3.83 -8.23
N ARG A 194 7.09 4.68 -9.22
CA ARG A 194 7.21 4.28 -10.63
C ARG A 194 8.27 3.19 -10.82
N GLY A 195 9.46 3.38 -10.25
CA GLY A 195 10.56 2.42 -10.29
C GLY A 195 10.20 1.08 -9.63
N ILE A 196 9.40 1.06 -8.56
CA ILE A 196 8.89 -0.17 -7.93
C ILE A 196 8.07 -0.97 -8.95
N ARG A 197 7.13 -0.31 -9.63
CA ARG A 197 6.29 -0.93 -10.65
C ARG A 197 7.13 -1.47 -11.81
N GLU A 198 8.00 -0.65 -12.36
CA GLU A 198 8.79 -0.99 -13.55
C GLU A 198 9.82 -2.09 -13.28
N LYS A 199 10.57 -2.00 -12.19
CA LYS A 199 11.65 -2.93 -11.87
C LYS A 199 11.15 -4.26 -11.32
N TYR A 200 10.10 -4.23 -10.48
CA TYR A 200 9.64 -5.42 -9.75
C TYR A 200 8.30 -5.96 -10.26
N GLY A 201 7.62 -5.27 -11.19
CA GLY A 201 6.32 -5.69 -11.73
C GLY A 201 5.20 -5.70 -10.69
N ILE A 202 5.35 -4.92 -9.60
CA ILE A 202 4.41 -4.89 -8.50
C ILE A 202 3.18 -4.05 -8.89
N THR A 203 1.99 -4.56 -8.57
CA THR A 203 0.73 -3.82 -8.70
C THR A 203 0.61 -2.82 -7.56
N ILE A 204 0.15 -1.62 -7.86
CA ILE A 204 0.03 -0.54 -6.88
C ILE A 204 -1.42 -0.09 -6.79
N VAL A 205 -1.96 -0.03 -5.58
CA VAL A 205 -3.20 0.69 -5.31
C VAL A 205 -2.88 1.79 -4.32
N LEU A 206 -3.22 3.02 -4.66
CA LEU A 206 -2.92 4.15 -3.79
C LEU A 206 -4.17 4.95 -3.45
N ILE A 207 -4.26 5.39 -2.20
CA ILE A 207 -5.17 6.44 -1.76
C ILE A 207 -4.36 7.73 -1.76
N GLU A 208 -4.85 8.73 -2.47
CA GLU A 208 -4.23 10.06 -2.50
C GLU A 208 -5.27 11.16 -2.69
N HIS A 209 -4.90 12.36 -2.30
CA HIS A 209 -5.64 13.59 -2.56
C HIS A 209 -4.81 14.61 -3.37
N ASP A 210 -3.52 14.36 -3.54
CA ASP A 210 -2.65 15.10 -4.46
C ASP A 210 -2.91 14.66 -5.90
N MET A 211 -3.64 15.50 -6.65
CA MET A 211 -3.99 15.19 -8.03
C MET A 211 -2.79 15.14 -8.95
N GLN A 212 -1.71 15.88 -8.69
CA GLN A 212 -0.51 15.84 -9.53
C GLN A 212 0.16 14.47 -9.44
N LEU A 213 0.27 13.92 -8.22
CA LEU A 213 0.80 12.58 -7.99
C LEU A 213 -0.10 11.53 -8.65
N VAL A 214 -1.42 11.62 -8.44
CA VAL A 214 -2.40 10.70 -9.04
C VAL A 214 -2.30 10.69 -10.57
N MET A 215 -2.29 11.87 -11.20
CA MET A 215 -2.19 12.03 -12.65
C MET A 215 -0.89 11.48 -13.22
N SER A 216 0.21 11.55 -12.46
CA SER A 216 1.54 11.12 -12.91
C SER A 216 1.81 9.62 -12.73
N LEU A 217 1.09 8.95 -11.82
CA LEU A 217 1.36 7.56 -11.44
C LEU A 217 0.28 6.57 -11.87
N CYS A 218 -1.00 6.99 -11.88
CA CYS A 218 -2.11 6.05 -12.04
C CYS A 218 -2.46 5.83 -13.51
N ASP A 219 -2.64 4.58 -13.89
CA ASP A 219 -3.22 4.23 -15.20
C ASP A 219 -4.72 4.45 -15.19
N ARG A 220 -5.35 4.20 -14.03
CA ARG A 220 -6.79 4.34 -13.83
C ARG A 220 -7.08 4.80 -12.41
N VAL A 221 -8.16 5.56 -12.25
CA VAL A 221 -8.57 6.17 -10.99
C VAL A 221 -10.05 5.90 -10.74
N MET A 222 -10.38 5.55 -9.51
CA MET A 222 -11.75 5.43 -9.02
C MET A 222 -12.01 6.53 -7.99
N VAL A 223 -13.13 7.23 -8.16
CA VAL A 223 -13.62 8.22 -7.18
C VAL A 223 -14.64 7.58 -6.27
N VAL A 224 -14.40 7.68 -4.98
CA VAL A 224 -15.32 7.23 -3.93
C VAL A 224 -16.00 8.45 -3.30
N ASN A 225 -17.32 8.41 -3.18
CA ASN A 225 -18.09 9.41 -2.46
C ASN A 225 -19.19 8.73 -1.64
N PHE A 226 -19.30 9.07 -0.33
CA PHE A 226 -20.25 8.45 0.61
C PHE A 226 -20.34 6.92 0.52
N GLY A 227 -19.17 6.27 0.45
CA GLY A 227 -19.06 4.79 0.40
C GLY A 227 -19.43 4.16 -0.94
N LYS A 228 -19.68 4.93 -1.98
CA LYS A 228 -20.05 4.45 -3.32
C LYS A 228 -19.03 4.87 -4.36
N LYS A 229 -18.91 4.08 -5.41
CA LYS A 229 -18.16 4.48 -6.61
C LYS A 229 -18.94 5.56 -7.36
N LEU A 230 -18.32 6.73 -7.48
CA LEU A 230 -18.88 7.86 -8.21
C LEU A 230 -18.48 7.85 -9.68
N ALA A 231 -17.20 7.61 -9.94
CA ALA A 231 -16.63 7.55 -11.30
C ALA A 231 -15.43 6.60 -11.31
N GLU A 232 -15.07 6.10 -12.49
CA GLU A 232 -13.86 5.32 -12.74
C GLU A 232 -13.44 5.53 -14.18
N GLY A 233 -12.14 5.78 -14.41
CA GLY A 233 -11.60 6.01 -15.77
C GLY A 233 -10.13 6.37 -15.71
N VAL A 234 -9.58 6.79 -16.84
CA VAL A 234 -8.22 7.35 -16.87
C VAL A 234 -8.21 8.69 -16.11
N PRO A 235 -7.07 9.09 -15.50
CA PRO A 235 -7.00 10.27 -14.65
C PRO A 235 -7.58 11.53 -15.28
N GLU A 236 -7.30 11.80 -16.56
CA GLU A 236 -7.79 12.98 -17.28
C GLU A 236 -9.33 13.00 -17.43
N GLU A 237 -9.97 11.85 -17.68
CA GLU A 237 -11.43 11.75 -17.76
C GLU A 237 -12.08 12.01 -16.40
N VAL A 238 -11.48 11.45 -15.34
CA VAL A 238 -11.97 11.60 -13.98
C VAL A 238 -11.85 13.04 -13.50
N GLN A 239 -10.73 13.71 -13.79
CA GLN A 239 -10.51 15.11 -13.42
C GLN A 239 -11.53 16.07 -14.05
N ASN A 240 -11.96 15.78 -15.28
CA ASN A 240 -12.91 16.63 -16.01
C ASN A 240 -14.38 16.20 -15.83
N ASN A 241 -14.65 15.22 -14.97
CA ASN A 241 -16.01 14.74 -14.74
C ASN A 241 -16.79 15.74 -13.83
N PRO A 242 -17.92 16.32 -14.30
CA PRO A 242 -18.69 17.29 -13.53
C PRO A 242 -19.15 16.77 -12.16
N GLN A 243 -19.52 15.48 -12.06
CA GLN A 243 -19.94 14.88 -10.79
C GLN A 243 -18.78 14.77 -9.78
N VAL A 244 -17.56 14.56 -10.29
CA VAL A 244 -16.35 14.53 -9.46
C VAL A 244 -16.03 15.92 -8.95
N ILE A 245 -16.08 16.93 -9.83
CA ILE A 245 -15.86 18.34 -9.47
C ILE A 245 -16.87 18.76 -8.39
N GLU A 246 -18.15 18.47 -8.59
CA GLU A 246 -19.21 18.76 -7.61
C GLU A 246 -18.96 18.09 -6.24
N ALA A 247 -18.49 16.85 -6.24
CA ALA A 247 -18.21 16.11 -5.02
C ALA A 247 -17.06 16.70 -4.17
N TYR A 248 -16.12 17.40 -4.80
CA TYR A 248 -14.99 18.06 -4.12
C TYR A 248 -15.28 19.52 -3.74
N LEU A 249 -16.01 20.26 -4.57
CA LEU A 249 -16.30 21.68 -4.35
C LEU A 249 -17.59 21.91 -3.53
N GLY A 250 -18.44 20.88 -3.42
CA GLY A 250 -19.80 21.03 -2.93
C GLY A 250 -20.74 21.54 -4.03
N LYS A 251 -22.05 21.42 -3.81
CA LYS A 251 -23.04 22.12 -4.66
C LYS A 251 -22.88 23.62 -4.41
N GLU A 252 -22.69 24.40 -5.47
CA GLU A 252 -23.04 25.83 -5.40
C GLU A 252 -24.54 25.88 -5.06
N GLU A 253 -24.86 26.30 -3.85
CA GLU A 253 -26.25 26.63 -3.49
C GLU A 253 -26.63 27.90 -4.25
N ASP A 254 -27.49 27.75 -5.29
CA ASP A 254 -28.19 28.83 -5.93
C ASP A 254 -29.24 29.46 -4.99
#